data_178d40f1d4acc15a2814a70be6aec675
#
_entry.id   178d40f1d4acc15a2814a70be6aec675
#
_cell.length_a   1.000
_cell.length_b   1.000
_cell.length_c   1.000
_cell.angle_alpha   90.00
_cell.angle_beta   90.00
_cell.angle_gamma   90.00
#
_symmetry.space_group_name_H-M   'P 1'
#
loop_
_entity.id
_entity.type
_entity.pdbx_description
1 polymer ?
#
loop_
_entity_poly.entity_id
_entity_poly.type
_entity_poly.pdbx_seq_one_letter_code
_entity_poly.pdbx_strand_id
1 'polypeptide(L)'
;SVAIREGVLKNLQITHDHVQNLYDKVQVNSEVYDSKKVSNLRGFASGNSIQILVINIDSFAKDENIINKSTDKLTGKKPIEFIQSTNPIVIVDEPQNMETEIRKRAIERLNPLCTLRYSATHTNLYNLMYSLNPVKAYDLGLVKQIEVDSVLSENDFNSSFIQVESVNRAGN
;
A
#
# COMPACT_ATOMS: atom_id res chain seq x y z
N SER A 1 -7.87 4.06 3.10
CA SER A 1 -8.28 4.80 4.31
C SER A 1 -7.42 6.04 4.48
N VAL A 2 -7.92 7.07 5.17
CA VAL A 2 -7.16 8.31 5.44
C VAL A 2 -5.89 7.99 6.22
N ALA A 3 -5.99 7.11 7.21
CA ALA A 3 -4.85 6.73 8.05
C ALA A 3 -3.70 6.09 7.28
N ILE A 4 -3.99 5.23 6.29
CA ILE A 4 -2.95 4.61 5.44
C ILE A 4 -2.26 5.69 4.62
N ARG A 5 -3.00 6.59 4.02
CA ARG A 5 -2.46 7.71 3.24
C ARG A 5 -1.52 8.60 4.06
N GLU A 6 -1.94 8.98 5.25
CA GLU A 6 -1.12 9.80 6.16
C GLU A 6 0.13 9.03 6.62
N GLY A 7 0.02 7.72 6.86
CA GLY A 7 1.15 6.85 7.17
C GLY A 7 2.18 6.80 6.04
N VAL A 8 1.73 6.65 4.79
CA VAL A 8 2.63 6.67 3.61
C VAL A 8 3.36 8.00 3.49
N LEU A 9 2.65 9.13 3.62
CA LEU A 9 3.27 10.44 3.56
C LEU A 9 4.32 10.65 4.65
N LYS A 10 4.00 10.26 5.88
CA LYS A 10 4.93 10.35 6.99
C LYS A 10 6.18 9.50 6.75
N ASN A 11 6.03 8.30 6.22
CA ASN A 11 7.16 7.45 5.88
C ASN A 11 8.02 8.08 4.78
N LEU A 12 7.42 8.61 3.71
CA LEU A 12 8.16 9.31 2.66
C LEU A 12 8.94 10.52 3.20
N GLN A 13 8.38 11.25 4.15
CA GLN A 13 9.06 12.37 4.80
C GLN A 13 10.24 11.91 5.68
N ILE A 14 10.02 10.88 6.52
CA ILE A 14 11.06 10.37 7.43
C ILE A 14 12.22 9.76 6.64
N THR A 15 11.94 9.06 5.55
CA THR A 15 12.94 8.36 4.75
C THR A 15 13.58 9.25 3.67
N HIS A 16 13.15 10.49 3.52
CA HIS A 16 13.58 11.39 2.44
C HIS A 16 15.11 11.52 2.38
N ASP A 17 15.76 11.90 3.50
CA ASP A 17 17.19 12.08 3.55
C ASP A 17 17.96 10.77 3.33
N HIS A 18 17.42 9.66 3.84
CA HIS A 18 17.99 8.34 3.63
C HIS A 18 17.98 7.97 2.13
N VAL A 19 16.85 8.15 1.46
CA VAL A 19 16.73 7.90 0.01
C VAL A 19 17.68 8.81 -0.78
N GLN A 20 17.74 10.09 -0.45
CA GLN A 20 18.67 11.01 -1.12
C GLN A 20 20.13 10.59 -0.97
N ASN A 21 20.53 10.11 0.22
CA ASN A 21 21.89 9.64 0.46
C ASN A 21 22.22 8.34 -0.31
N LEU A 22 21.24 7.47 -0.53
CA LEU A 22 21.42 6.23 -1.28
C LEU A 22 21.49 6.45 -2.81
N TYR A 23 20.85 7.49 -3.33
CA TYR A 23 20.67 7.71 -4.77
C TYR A 23 21.22 9.07 -5.22
N ASP A 24 22.47 9.40 -4.84
CA ASP A 24 23.20 10.58 -5.31
C ASP A 24 22.43 11.91 -5.19
N LYS A 25 21.68 12.05 -4.10
CA LYS A 25 20.83 13.22 -3.80
C LYS A 25 19.76 13.50 -4.85
N VAL A 26 19.27 12.45 -5.50
CA VAL A 26 18.15 12.59 -6.45
C VAL A 26 16.96 13.27 -5.78
N GLN A 27 16.38 14.23 -6.46
CA GLN A 27 15.21 14.93 -5.96
C GLN A 27 13.97 14.04 -6.07
N VAL A 28 13.28 13.86 -4.95
CA VAL A 28 12.02 13.11 -4.86
C VAL A 28 10.94 14.04 -4.34
N ASN A 29 9.89 14.22 -5.13
CA ASN A 29 8.71 15.00 -4.77
C ASN A 29 7.55 14.05 -4.50
N SER A 30 6.81 14.28 -3.44
CA SER A 30 5.62 13.50 -3.11
C SER A 30 4.42 14.40 -2.89
N GLU A 31 3.30 14.04 -3.48
CA GLU A 31 2.04 14.75 -3.29
C GLU A 31 0.87 13.78 -3.14
N VAL A 32 -0.18 14.26 -2.49
CA VAL A 32 -1.46 13.55 -2.38
C VAL A 32 -2.41 14.08 -3.43
N TYR A 33 -3.08 13.18 -4.14
CA TYR A 33 -4.16 13.56 -5.02
C TYR A 33 -5.28 14.30 -4.25
N ASP A 34 -5.59 15.48 -4.74
CA ASP A 34 -6.70 16.30 -4.27
C ASP A 34 -7.59 16.71 -5.47
N SER A 35 -8.83 16.26 -5.46
CA SER A 35 -9.81 16.58 -6.52
C SER A 35 -10.10 18.07 -6.66
N LYS A 36 -9.79 18.89 -5.65
CA LYS A 36 -9.90 20.36 -5.72
C LYS A 36 -8.69 21.01 -6.38
N LYS A 37 -7.53 20.32 -6.43
CA LYS A 37 -6.24 20.80 -6.94
C LYS A 37 -5.75 19.99 -8.13
N VAL A 38 -6.64 19.58 -9.02
CA VAL A 38 -6.31 18.76 -10.20
C VAL A 38 -5.24 19.37 -11.11
N SER A 39 -5.06 20.69 -11.07
CA SER A 39 -4.00 21.39 -11.82
C SER A 39 -2.58 20.95 -11.44
N ASN A 40 -2.37 20.44 -10.22
CA ASN A 40 -1.07 19.93 -9.76
C ASN A 40 -0.58 18.76 -10.62
N LEU A 41 -1.50 17.97 -11.20
CA LEU A 41 -1.14 16.84 -12.06
C LEU A 41 -0.34 17.24 -13.32
N ARG A 42 -0.38 18.53 -13.73
CA ARG A 42 0.54 19.03 -14.76
C ARG A 42 1.99 18.97 -14.28
N GLY A 43 2.24 19.45 -13.06
CA GLY A 43 3.57 19.42 -12.45
C GLY A 43 4.07 17.98 -12.26
N PHE A 44 3.19 17.09 -11.81
CA PHE A 44 3.46 15.66 -11.71
C PHE A 44 3.89 15.08 -13.07
N ALA A 45 3.19 15.38 -14.15
CA ALA A 45 3.45 14.83 -15.47
C ALA A 45 4.66 15.43 -16.19
N SER A 46 5.05 16.68 -15.86
CA SER A 46 6.13 17.39 -16.53
C SER A 46 7.41 17.54 -15.71
N GLY A 47 7.43 17.06 -14.49
CA GLY A 47 8.57 17.15 -13.58
C GLY A 47 9.77 16.31 -14.07
N ASN A 48 10.99 16.83 -13.91
CA ASN A 48 12.24 16.15 -14.26
C ASN A 48 12.86 15.35 -13.10
N SER A 49 12.18 15.32 -11.96
CA SER A 49 12.57 14.57 -10.77
C SER A 49 11.66 13.38 -10.54
N ILE A 50 12.00 12.51 -9.60
CA ILE A 50 11.09 11.43 -9.19
C ILE A 50 9.85 12.04 -8.57
N GLN A 51 8.69 11.74 -9.15
CA GLN A 51 7.38 12.21 -8.69
C GLN A 51 6.62 11.04 -8.07
N ILE A 52 6.13 11.19 -6.86
CA ILE A 52 5.32 10.20 -6.16
C ILE A 52 3.93 10.79 -5.93
N LEU A 53 2.91 10.18 -6.54
CA LEU A 53 1.51 10.56 -6.34
C LEU A 53 0.82 9.53 -5.44
N VAL A 54 0.41 9.94 -4.26
CA VAL A 54 -0.36 9.10 -3.34
C VAL A 54 -1.85 9.31 -3.62
N ILE A 55 -2.52 8.28 -4.09
CA ILE A 55 -3.93 8.34 -4.48
C ILE A 55 -4.72 7.16 -3.94
N ASN A 56 -5.97 7.39 -3.53
CA ASN A 56 -6.88 6.32 -3.14
C ASN A 56 -7.59 5.77 -4.38
N ILE A 57 -7.75 4.45 -4.46
CA ILE A 57 -8.46 3.77 -5.55
C ILE A 57 -9.86 4.33 -5.78
N ASP A 58 -10.59 4.67 -4.72
CA ASP A 58 -11.95 5.20 -4.80
C ASP A 58 -11.99 6.60 -5.43
N SER A 59 -10.86 7.28 -5.56
CA SER A 59 -10.77 8.60 -6.21
C SER A 59 -10.78 8.51 -7.74
N PHE A 60 -10.54 7.33 -8.33
CA PHE A 60 -10.47 7.15 -9.78
C PHE A 60 -11.17 5.91 -10.32
N ALA A 61 -11.70 5.02 -9.45
CA ALA A 61 -12.30 3.76 -9.86
C ALA A 61 -13.60 3.93 -10.66
N LYS A 62 -14.36 4.99 -10.39
CA LYS A 62 -15.66 5.25 -11.02
C LYS A 62 -15.57 6.37 -12.05
N ASP A 63 -16.37 6.27 -13.10
CA ASP A 63 -16.39 7.26 -14.17
C ASP A 63 -16.90 8.64 -13.70
N GLU A 64 -17.71 8.67 -12.64
CA GLU A 64 -18.22 9.90 -12.02
C GLU A 64 -17.15 10.68 -11.24
N ASN A 65 -16.00 10.07 -10.93
CA ASN A 65 -14.93 10.73 -10.22
C ASN A 65 -14.38 11.93 -11.03
N ILE A 66 -14.03 13.00 -10.35
CA ILE A 66 -13.52 14.24 -10.96
C ILE A 66 -12.31 13.99 -11.85
N ILE A 67 -11.43 13.07 -11.47
CA ILE A 67 -10.24 12.70 -12.22
C ILE A 67 -10.55 12.17 -13.64
N ASN A 68 -11.74 11.59 -13.83
CA ASN A 68 -12.22 11.01 -15.08
C ASN A 68 -13.07 11.97 -15.92
N LYS A 69 -13.26 13.21 -15.46
CA LYS A 69 -14.06 14.23 -16.14
C LYS A 69 -13.18 15.32 -16.73
N SER A 70 -13.55 15.81 -17.92
CA SER A 70 -12.89 16.96 -18.51
C SER A 70 -13.10 18.21 -17.65
N THR A 71 -12.10 19.05 -17.54
CA THR A 71 -12.16 20.28 -16.74
C THR A 71 -11.47 21.43 -17.45
N ASP A 72 -12.04 22.62 -17.36
CA ASP A 72 -11.49 23.85 -17.92
C ASP A 72 -10.14 24.20 -17.28
N LYS A 73 -9.92 23.85 -16.01
CA LYS A 73 -8.65 24.02 -15.31
C LYS A 73 -7.47 23.31 -15.99
N LEU A 74 -7.76 22.30 -16.82
CA LEU A 74 -6.79 21.51 -17.57
C LEU A 74 -7.01 21.62 -19.09
N THR A 75 -7.57 22.74 -19.54
CA THR A 75 -7.81 23.01 -20.98
C THR A 75 -8.65 21.91 -21.65
N GLY A 76 -9.72 21.49 -20.98
CA GLY A 76 -10.62 20.46 -21.49
C GLY A 76 -10.13 19.01 -21.35
N LYS A 77 -8.90 18.79 -20.87
CA LYS A 77 -8.36 17.44 -20.63
C LYS A 77 -8.91 16.86 -19.33
N LYS A 78 -8.92 15.54 -19.25
CA LYS A 78 -9.22 14.81 -18.02
C LYS A 78 -7.97 14.75 -17.15
N PRO A 79 -8.08 14.96 -15.83
CA PRO A 79 -6.94 14.86 -14.93
C PRO A 79 -6.17 13.52 -15.02
N ILE A 80 -6.87 12.41 -15.24
CA ILE A 80 -6.25 11.09 -15.40
C ILE A 80 -5.29 11.02 -16.60
N GLU A 81 -5.51 11.77 -17.67
CA GLU A 81 -4.66 11.77 -18.86
C GLU A 81 -3.24 12.23 -18.56
N PHE A 82 -3.07 13.10 -17.57
CA PHE A 82 -1.73 13.51 -17.12
C PHE A 82 -0.98 12.36 -16.43
N ILE A 83 -1.68 11.55 -15.64
CA ILE A 83 -1.08 10.36 -15.04
C ILE A 83 -0.77 9.33 -16.12
N GLN A 84 -1.69 9.06 -17.02
CA GLN A 84 -1.52 8.11 -18.12
C GLN A 84 -0.33 8.45 -19.01
N SER A 85 -0.09 9.75 -19.26
CA SER A 85 1.02 10.20 -20.12
C SER A 85 2.41 9.92 -19.54
N THR A 86 2.52 9.66 -18.24
CA THR A 86 3.80 9.31 -17.59
C THR A 86 4.12 7.83 -17.64
N ASN A 87 3.19 6.96 -18.04
CA ASN A 87 3.32 5.50 -17.93
C ASN A 87 3.85 5.10 -16.53
N PRO A 88 3.10 5.37 -15.46
CA PRO A 88 3.63 5.31 -14.11
C PRO A 88 3.96 3.87 -13.68
N ILE A 89 4.93 3.71 -12.78
CA ILE A 89 5.04 2.51 -11.96
C ILE A 89 3.99 2.62 -10.86
N VAL A 90 3.02 1.70 -10.87
CA VAL A 90 1.94 1.69 -9.88
C VAL A 90 2.30 0.75 -8.74
N ILE A 91 2.32 1.27 -7.52
CA ILE A 91 2.52 0.48 -6.29
C ILE A 91 1.16 0.31 -5.61
N VAL A 92 0.74 -0.93 -5.43
CA VAL A 92 -0.53 -1.30 -4.79
C VAL A 92 -0.22 -1.93 -3.44
N ASP A 93 -0.60 -1.23 -2.38
CA ASP A 93 -0.52 -1.71 -1.01
C ASP A 93 -1.82 -2.40 -0.61
N GLU A 94 -1.72 -3.56 0.04
CA GLU A 94 -2.84 -4.42 0.43
C GLU A 94 -3.81 -4.75 -0.74
N PRO A 95 -3.29 -5.36 -1.82
CA PRO A 95 -4.04 -5.60 -3.07
C PRO A 95 -5.27 -6.48 -2.90
N GLN A 96 -5.37 -7.31 -1.86
CA GLN A 96 -6.56 -8.14 -1.60
C GLN A 96 -7.85 -7.31 -1.48
N ASN A 97 -7.73 -6.03 -1.09
CA ASN A 97 -8.86 -5.11 -1.05
C ASN A 97 -9.22 -4.54 -2.43
N MET A 98 -8.45 -4.88 -3.48
CA MET A 98 -8.56 -4.33 -4.84
C MET A 98 -8.82 -5.41 -5.89
N GLU A 99 -9.25 -6.59 -5.48
CA GLU A 99 -9.47 -7.75 -6.37
C GLU A 99 -10.77 -7.69 -7.20
N THR A 100 -11.62 -6.67 -6.98
CA THR A 100 -12.81 -6.50 -7.80
C THR A 100 -12.45 -6.08 -9.23
N GLU A 101 -13.18 -6.55 -10.23
CA GLU A 101 -12.94 -6.22 -11.64
C GLU A 101 -12.95 -4.71 -11.92
N ILE A 102 -13.80 -3.96 -11.22
CA ILE A 102 -13.86 -2.49 -11.35
C ILE A 102 -12.54 -1.86 -10.93
N ARG A 103 -11.97 -2.31 -9.81
CA ARG A 103 -10.71 -1.77 -9.28
C ARG A 103 -9.50 -2.20 -10.11
N LYS A 104 -9.47 -3.43 -10.59
CA LYS A 104 -8.44 -3.91 -11.51
C LYS A 104 -8.41 -3.06 -12.78
N ARG A 105 -9.56 -2.89 -13.43
CA ARG A 105 -9.69 -2.03 -14.63
C ARG A 105 -9.33 -0.58 -14.35
N ALA A 106 -9.63 -0.06 -13.16
CA ALA A 106 -9.23 1.28 -12.79
C ALA A 106 -7.71 1.44 -12.73
N ILE A 107 -6.98 0.45 -12.17
CA ILE A 107 -5.52 0.45 -12.15
C ILE A 107 -4.97 0.33 -13.59
N GLU A 108 -5.50 -0.54 -14.40
CA GLU A 108 -5.13 -0.69 -15.81
C GLU A 108 -5.33 0.61 -16.60
N ARG A 109 -6.38 1.36 -16.32
CA ARG A 109 -6.64 2.68 -16.94
C ARG A 109 -5.60 3.74 -16.62
N LEU A 110 -4.78 3.56 -15.60
CA LEU A 110 -3.64 4.47 -15.35
C LEU A 110 -2.53 4.32 -16.41
N ASN A 111 -2.64 3.33 -17.30
CA ASN A 111 -1.65 2.97 -18.31
C ASN A 111 -0.26 2.71 -17.71
N PRO A 112 -0.16 1.82 -16.67
CA PRO A 112 1.07 1.61 -15.95
C PRO A 112 2.14 0.94 -16.82
N LEU A 113 3.41 1.35 -16.63
CA LEU A 113 4.56 0.61 -17.15
C LEU A 113 4.64 -0.79 -16.50
N CYS A 114 4.43 -0.83 -15.19
CA CYS A 114 4.25 -2.06 -14.42
C CYS A 114 3.48 -1.77 -13.13
N THR A 115 2.95 -2.84 -12.51
CA THR A 115 2.26 -2.76 -11.22
C THR A 115 2.96 -3.67 -10.22
N LEU A 116 3.46 -3.08 -9.13
CA LEU A 116 4.06 -3.78 -8.00
C LEU A 116 3.02 -3.93 -6.90
N ARG A 117 2.83 -5.14 -6.42
CA ARG A 117 1.80 -5.47 -5.41
C ARG A 117 2.46 -5.97 -4.14
N TYR A 118 2.21 -5.30 -3.04
CA TYR A 118 2.75 -5.64 -1.72
C TYR A 118 1.63 -6.06 -0.77
N SER A 119 1.73 -7.24 -0.19
CA SER A 119 0.76 -7.74 0.80
C SER A 119 1.38 -8.75 1.73
N ALA A 120 0.96 -8.75 2.98
CA ALA A 120 1.25 -9.80 3.93
C ALA A 120 0.34 -11.04 3.76
N THR A 121 -0.81 -10.88 3.08
CA THR A 121 -1.89 -11.87 3.00
C THR A 121 -2.36 -12.10 1.56
N HIS A 122 -1.44 -12.46 0.66
CA HIS A 122 -1.80 -12.79 -0.72
C HIS A 122 -2.66 -14.06 -0.80
N THR A 123 -3.78 -13.95 -1.47
CA THR A 123 -4.63 -15.09 -1.83
C THR A 123 -4.34 -15.60 -3.25
N ASN A 124 -4.02 -14.69 -4.18
CA ASN A 124 -3.72 -15.00 -5.57
C ASN A 124 -2.25 -14.69 -5.87
N LEU A 125 -1.43 -15.75 -6.01
CA LEU A 125 -0.01 -15.65 -6.33
C LEU A 125 0.15 -15.76 -7.85
N TYR A 126 0.31 -14.64 -8.54
CA TYR A 126 0.74 -14.61 -9.93
C TYR A 126 1.94 -13.68 -10.09
N ASN A 127 2.91 -14.10 -10.89
CA ASN A 127 4.18 -13.40 -11.07
C ASN A 127 4.86 -13.06 -9.73
N LEU A 128 4.86 -14.04 -8.80
CA LEU A 128 5.48 -13.85 -7.48
C LEU A 128 6.99 -13.63 -7.62
N MET A 129 7.45 -12.42 -7.33
CA MET A 129 8.87 -12.05 -7.41
C MET A 129 9.62 -12.34 -6.12
N TYR A 130 8.98 -12.13 -4.97
CA TYR A 130 9.56 -12.34 -3.66
C TYR A 130 8.50 -12.75 -2.64
N SER A 131 8.87 -13.68 -1.75
CA SER A 131 8.01 -14.10 -0.65
C SER A 131 8.82 -14.21 0.64
N LEU A 132 8.35 -13.54 1.69
CA LEU A 132 8.84 -13.67 3.06
C LEU A 132 7.65 -14.03 3.95
N ASN A 133 7.33 -15.30 4.01
CA ASN A 133 6.29 -15.82 4.90
C ASN A 133 6.84 -16.06 6.33
N PRO A 134 5.99 -16.28 7.34
CA PRO A 134 6.42 -16.48 8.72
C PRO A 134 7.44 -17.63 8.90
N VAL A 135 7.28 -18.72 8.17
CA VAL A 135 8.20 -19.87 8.22
C VAL A 135 9.59 -19.47 7.71
N LYS A 136 9.65 -18.86 6.53
CA LYS A 136 10.90 -18.38 5.95
C LYS A 136 11.56 -17.30 6.80
N ALA A 137 10.78 -16.43 7.42
CA ALA A 137 11.29 -15.42 8.33
C ALA A 137 11.92 -16.05 9.58
N TYR A 138 11.31 -17.12 10.09
CA TYR A 138 11.86 -17.92 11.19
C TYR A 138 13.16 -18.61 10.79
N ASP A 139 13.17 -19.32 9.67
CA ASP A 139 14.36 -20.03 9.16
C ASP A 139 15.55 -19.09 8.92
N LEU A 140 15.27 -17.84 8.55
CA LEU A 140 16.27 -16.79 8.34
C LEU A 140 16.67 -16.05 9.63
N GLY A 141 16.10 -16.41 10.79
CA GLY A 141 16.38 -15.75 12.07
C GLY A 141 15.90 -14.31 12.17
N LEU A 142 14.93 -13.89 11.34
CA LEU A 142 14.41 -12.53 11.31
C LEU A 142 13.31 -12.27 12.36
N VAL A 143 12.76 -13.31 12.94
CA VAL A 143 11.73 -13.24 13.98
C VAL A 143 12.16 -14.03 15.21
N LYS A 144 11.62 -13.66 16.38
CA LYS A 144 11.88 -14.37 17.63
C LYS A 144 11.26 -15.76 17.60
N GLN A 145 11.97 -16.72 18.15
CA GLN A 145 11.45 -18.07 18.40
C GLN A 145 10.42 -18.01 19.52
N ILE A 146 9.34 -18.76 19.36
CA ILE A 146 8.36 -19.03 20.42
C ILE A 146 8.63 -20.43 20.91
N GLU A 147 9.10 -20.56 22.14
CA GLU A 147 9.24 -21.85 22.83
C GLU A 147 8.04 -22.02 23.75
N VAL A 148 7.41 -23.18 23.68
CA VAL A 148 6.31 -23.54 24.56
C VAL A 148 6.76 -24.72 25.42
N ASP A 149 7.07 -24.42 26.66
CA ASP A 149 7.35 -25.45 27.66
C ASP A 149 6.07 -25.89 28.33
N SER A 150 5.83 -27.20 28.37
CA SER A 150 4.74 -27.78 29.14
C SER A 150 5.32 -28.72 30.21
N VAL A 151 4.90 -28.51 31.44
CA VAL A 151 5.23 -29.43 32.53
C VAL A 151 4.05 -30.38 32.71
N LEU A 152 4.25 -31.64 32.37
CA LEU A 152 3.27 -32.70 32.68
C LEU A 152 3.70 -33.37 33.99
N SER A 153 2.89 -33.26 35.02
CA SER A 153 3.06 -34.02 36.25
C SER A 153 2.33 -35.35 36.10
N GLU A 154 3.08 -36.45 36.05
CA GLU A 154 2.51 -37.80 35.89
C GLU A 154 1.77 -38.34 37.12
N ASN A 155 1.89 -37.71 38.31
CA ASN A 155 1.39 -38.25 39.55
C ASN A 155 0.70 -37.24 40.48
N ASP A 156 0.02 -36.25 39.96
CA ASP A 156 -0.67 -35.29 40.82
C ASP A 156 -2.19 -35.45 40.70
N PHE A 157 -2.81 -36.14 41.68
CA PHE A 157 -4.26 -36.30 41.76
C PHE A 157 -5.00 -35.00 42.06
N ASN A 158 -4.29 -33.87 42.25
CA ASN A 158 -4.82 -32.55 42.54
C ASN A 158 -4.29 -31.47 41.55
N SER A 159 -3.99 -31.84 40.31
CA SER A 159 -3.57 -30.85 39.31
C SER A 159 -4.69 -29.85 39.05
N SER A 160 -4.37 -28.56 39.24
CA SER A 160 -5.28 -27.46 38.88
C SER A 160 -5.48 -27.42 37.39
N PHE A 161 -6.73 -27.55 36.95
CA PHE A 161 -7.07 -27.39 35.53
C PHE A 161 -7.54 -25.96 35.27
N ILE A 162 -6.88 -25.28 34.35
CA ILE A 162 -7.26 -23.93 33.92
C ILE A 162 -7.60 -24.01 32.45
N GLN A 163 -8.85 -23.74 32.12
CA GLN A 163 -9.31 -23.64 30.73
C GLN A 163 -9.83 -22.22 30.47
N VAL A 164 -9.34 -21.59 29.41
CA VAL A 164 -9.89 -20.31 28.94
C VAL A 164 -11.11 -20.61 28.08
N GLU A 165 -12.31 -20.36 28.62
CA GLU A 165 -13.56 -20.61 27.90
C GLU A 165 -13.92 -19.49 26.92
N SER A 166 -13.55 -18.24 27.25
CA SER A 166 -13.77 -17.12 26.35
C SER A 166 -12.85 -15.94 26.69
N VAL A 167 -12.54 -15.13 25.67
CA VAL A 167 -11.84 -13.87 25.83
C VAL A 167 -12.76 -12.76 25.32
N ASN A 168 -13.31 -11.96 26.22
CA ASN A 168 -14.13 -10.81 25.86
C ASN A 168 -13.26 -9.56 25.76
N ARG A 169 -13.39 -8.82 24.65
CA ARG A 169 -12.78 -7.49 24.55
C ARG A 169 -13.53 -6.56 25.49
N ALA A 170 -12.83 -5.97 26.47
CA ALA A 170 -13.39 -4.87 27.24
C ALA A 170 -13.69 -3.73 26.26
N GLY A 171 -14.96 -3.34 26.17
CA GLY A 171 -15.35 -2.18 25.39
C GLY A 171 -14.79 -0.91 26.04
N ASN A 172 -14.19 -0.06 25.24
CA ASN A 172 -13.98 1.35 25.58
C ASN A 172 -15.29 2.10 25.38
#